data_06ae5105afe6fe7e578fd4a55c192275
#
_entry.id   06ae5105afe6fe7e578fd4a55c192275
#
_cell.length_a   1.000
_cell.length_b   1.000
_cell.length_c   1.000
_cell.angle_alpha   90.00
_cell.angle_beta   90.00
_cell.angle_gamma   90.00
#
_symmetry.space_group_name_H-M   'P 1'
#
loop_
_entity.id
_entity.type
_entity.pdbx_description
1 polymer ?
#
loop_
_entity_poly.entity_id
_entity_poly.type
_entity_poly.pdbx_seq_one_letter_code
_entity_poly.pdbx_strand_id
1 'polypeptide(L)'
;MCIRDSTYAMGGASTHAGLFGPASDLALFAQAVWDARDDGYLSSDLWARIWAEPAEPGTHIMGWDSVAEAPGKSSAGSKLSRRSRGHLGFTGTSLWMDPERAIAVVLLTNRVHPSRDDNRIRDLRPKLHDAVADMVDKLR
;
A
#
# COMPACT_ATOMS: atom_id res chain seq x y z
N MET A 1 -19.86 -12.55 4.66
CA MET A 1 -18.58 -13.28 4.72
C MET A 1 -17.46 -12.30 4.99
N CYS A 2 -16.73 -12.45 6.07
CA CYS A 2 -15.60 -11.61 6.43
C CYS A 2 -14.32 -12.19 5.80
N ILE A 3 -13.34 -11.36 5.45
CA ILE A 3 -12.02 -11.81 4.95
C ILE A 3 -11.37 -12.79 5.94
N ARG A 4 -11.55 -12.54 7.25
CA ARG A 4 -11.12 -13.42 8.33
C ARG A 4 -11.76 -14.82 8.26
N ASP A 5 -13.03 -14.92 7.82
CA ASP A 5 -13.73 -16.20 7.73
C ASP A 5 -13.08 -17.10 6.67
N SER A 6 -12.63 -16.51 5.54
CA SER A 6 -11.93 -17.25 4.49
C SER A 6 -10.57 -17.78 4.97
N THR A 7 -9.79 -16.96 5.69
CA THR A 7 -8.51 -17.39 6.28
C THR A 7 -8.73 -18.48 7.34
N TYR A 8 -9.76 -18.33 8.17
CA TYR A 8 -10.12 -19.36 9.15
C TYR A 8 -10.50 -20.68 8.50
N ALA A 9 -11.30 -20.64 7.42
CA ALA A 9 -11.68 -21.83 6.66
C ALA A 9 -10.48 -22.55 6.00
N MET A 10 -9.38 -21.82 5.76
CA MET A 10 -8.11 -22.37 5.24
C MET A 10 -7.13 -22.79 6.35
N GLY A 11 -7.61 -23.00 7.58
CA GLY A 11 -6.79 -23.44 8.70
C GLY A 11 -6.09 -22.32 9.48
N GLY A 12 -6.47 -21.05 9.26
CA GLY A 12 -5.96 -19.90 10.01
C GLY A 12 -4.64 -19.31 9.51
N ALA A 13 -3.89 -20.04 8.69
CA ALA A 13 -2.64 -19.58 8.08
C ALA A 13 -2.75 -19.64 6.55
N SER A 14 -2.75 -18.48 5.90
CA SER A 14 -2.82 -18.41 4.44
C SER A 14 -2.19 -17.10 3.93
N THR A 15 -1.92 -17.05 2.63
CA THR A 15 -1.49 -15.82 1.95
C THR A 15 -2.65 -14.84 1.68
N HIS A 16 -3.86 -15.20 2.07
CA HIS A 16 -5.05 -14.36 2.02
C HIS A 16 -5.08 -13.39 3.22
N ALA A 17 -5.87 -12.33 3.12
CA ALA A 17 -6.05 -11.35 4.19
C ALA A 17 -6.47 -12.00 5.52
N GLY A 18 -6.01 -11.47 6.65
CA GLY A 18 -6.31 -12.01 7.99
C GLY A 18 -5.26 -11.66 9.03
N LEU A 19 -4.20 -10.98 8.65
CA LEU A 19 -3.20 -10.50 9.60
C LEU A 19 -3.74 -9.32 10.43
N PHE A 20 -3.31 -9.27 11.68
CA PHE A 20 -3.53 -8.16 12.60
C PHE A 20 -2.16 -7.68 13.11
N GLY A 21 -1.98 -6.39 13.19
CA GLY A 21 -0.74 -5.80 13.68
C GLY A 21 -0.83 -4.28 13.80
N PRO A 22 0.08 -3.65 14.53
CA PRO A 22 0.17 -2.19 14.62
C PRO A 22 0.81 -1.60 13.35
N ALA A 23 0.64 -0.29 13.17
CA ALA A 23 1.23 0.44 12.04
C ALA A 23 2.76 0.39 12.04
N SER A 24 3.39 0.31 13.22
CA SER A 24 4.84 0.16 13.37
C SER A 24 5.39 -1.10 12.68
N ASP A 25 4.70 -2.22 12.81
CA ASP A 25 5.14 -3.48 12.19
C ASP A 25 5.05 -3.40 10.66
N LEU A 26 4.02 -2.72 10.14
CA LEU A 26 3.91 -2.48 8.70
C LEU A 26 4.96 -1.47 8.20
N ALA A 27 5.36 -0.50 9.02
CA ALA A 27 6.48 0.38 8.69
C ALA A 27 7.80 -0.39 8.63
N LEU A 28 8.07 -1.30 9.57
CA LEU A 28 9.22 -2.20 9.54
C LEU A 28 9.19 -3.13 8.32
N PHE A 29 8.01 -3.65 7.96
CA PHE A 29 7.85 -4.43 6.73
C PHE A 29 8.20 -3.61 5.48
N ALA A 30 7.72 -2.36 5.40
CA ALA A 30 8.04 -1.48 4.28
C ALA A 30 9.54 -1.20 4.20
N GLN A 31 10.20 -0.97 5.34
CA GLN A 31 11.66 -0.83 5.41
C GLN A 31 12.37 -2.08 4.92
N ALA A 32 11.95 -3.26 5.38
CA ALA A 32 12.53 -4.54 4.94
C ALA A 32 12.37 -4.76 3.42
N VAL A 33 11.25 -4.33 2.82
CA VAL A 33 11.07 -4.39 1.36
C VAL A 33 12.06 -3.48 0.63
N TRP A 34 12.38 -2.30 1.17
CA TRP A 34 13.39 -1.40 0.59
C TRP A 34 14.80 -1.95 0.72
N ASP A 35 15.13 -2.47 1.89
CA ASP A 35 16.47 -2.98 2.21
C ASP A 35 16.74 -4.35 1.56
N ALA A 36 15.70 -5.03 1.09
CA ALA A 36 15.76 -6.40 0.59
C ALA A 36 16.79 -6.63 -0.53
N ARG A 37 17.14 -5.59 -1.30
CA ARG A 37 18.21 -5.63 -2.30
C ARG A 37 19.59 -5.71 -1.66
N ASP A 38 19.81 -4.84 -0.68
CA ASP A 38 21.13 -4.65 -0.05
C ASP A 38 21.43 -5.79 0.93
N ASP A 39 20.40 -6.31 1.58
CA ASP A 39 20.45 -7.49 2.45
C ASP A 39 20.55 -8.82 1.67
N GLY A 40 20.47 -8.78 0.34
CA GLY A 40 20.53 -9.97 -0.50
C GLY A 40 19.28 -10.87 -0.45
N TYR A 41 18.21 -10.40 0.18
CA TYR A 41 16.93 -11.13 0.26
C TYR A 41 16.24 -11.22 -1.10
N LEU A 42 16.33 -10.17 -1.91
CA LEU A 42 15.86 -10.15 -3.29
C LEU A 42 17.07 -10.01 -4.24
N SER A 43 17.01 -10.67 -5.40
CA SER A 43 18.00 -10.38 -6.44
C SER A 43 17.84 -8.92 -6.92
N SER A 44 18.95 -8.31 -7.35
CA SER A 44 18.93 -6.94 -7.86
C SER A 44 17.99 -6.77 -9.06
N ASP A 45 17.87 -7.80 -9.91
CA ASP A 45 16.91 -7.81 -11.03
C ASP A 45 15.46 -7.80 -10.54
N LEU A 46 15.12 -8.66 -9.59
CA LEU A 46 13.76 -8.72 -9.04
C LEU A 46 13.41 -7.42 -8.31
N TRP A 47 14.36 -6.87 -7.53
CA TRP A 47 14.17 -5.57 -6.86
C TRP A 47 13.94 -4.45 -7.88
N ALA A 48 14.74 -4.39 -8.95
CA ALA A 48 14.60 -3.40 -10.01
C ALA A 48 13.23 -3.51 -10.72
N ARG A 49 12.73 -4.73 -10.94
CA ARG A 49 11.41 -4.96 -11.54
C ARG A 49 10.26 -4.51 -10.64
N ILE A 50 10.36 -4.71 -9.32
CA ILE A 50 9.35 -4.20 -8.38
C ILE A 50 9.24 -2.68 -8.48
N TRP A 51 10.37 -1.98 -8.56
CA TRP A 51 10.42 -0.52 -8.53
C TRP A 51 10.52 0.13 -9.91
N ALA A 52 10.43 -0.64 -11.00
CA ALA A 52 10.37 -0.08 -12.34
C ALA A 52 9.12 0.78 -12.53
N GLU A 53 9.21 1.83 -13.31
CA GLU A 53 8.03 2.60 -13.69
C GLU A 53 7.08 1.71 -14.50
N PRO A 54 5.77 1.65 -14.15
CA PRO A 54 4.83 0.80 -14.88
C PRO A 54 4.61 1.34 -16.29
N ALA A 55 4.54 0.43 -17.27
CA ALA A 55 4.22 0.79 -18.65
C ALA A 55 2.79 1.37 -18.76
N GLU A 56 1.88 0.83 -17.96
CA GLU A 56 0.50 1.30 -17.85
C GLU A 56 0.16 1.66 -16.40
N PRO A 57 -0.26 2.91 -16.13
CA PRO A 57 -0.62 3.37 -14.79
C PRO A 57 -1.79 2.58 -14.20
N GLY A 58 -1.72 2.33 -12.88
CA GLY A 58 -2.77 1.63 -12.16
C GLY A 58 -2.80 0.13 -12.35
N THR A 59 -1.78 -0.44 -12.98
CA THR A 59 -1.63 -1.91 -13.11
C THR A 59 -0.92 -2.50 -11.91
N HIS A 60 -1.14 -3.80 -11.68
CA HIS A 60 -0.41 -4.54 -10.64
C HIS A 60 0.99 -4.94 -11.13
N ILE A 61 1.98 -4.74 -10.29
CA ILE A 61 3.37 -5.12 -10.55
C ILE A 61 3.86 -6.01 -9.41
N MET A 62 4.14 -7.27 -9.69
CA MET A 62 4.69 -8.23 -8.71
C MET A 62 3.85 -8.30 -7.42
N GLY A 63 2.52 -8.23 -7.54
CA GLY A 63 1.60 -8.26 -6.41
C GLY A 63 1.31 -6.90 -5.76
N TRP A 64 1.95 -5.82 -6.21
CA TRP A 64 1.71 -4.47 -5.74
C TRP A 64 0.80 -3.68 -6.69
N ASP A 65 -0.06 -2.84 -6.12
CA ASP A 65 -0.75 -1.79 -6.87
C ASP A 65 0.25 -0.71 -7.31
N SER A 66 0.01 -0.10 -8.46
CA SER A 66 0.71 1.09 -8.93
C SER A 66 -0.22 2.31 -8.97
N VAL A 67 0.38 3.50 -9.01
CA VAL A 67 -0.38 4.76 -9.07
C VAL A 67 -1.11 4.89 -10.40
N ALA A 68 -2.41 5.19 -10.38
CA ALA A 68 -3.20 5.47 -11.59
C ALA A 68 -3.07 6.95 -11.99
N GLU A 69 -3.01 7.23 -13.30
CA GLU A 69 -2.84 8.61 -13.80
C GLU A 69 -4.08 9.49 -13.63
N ALA A 70 -5.27 8.90 -13.69
CA ALA A 70 -6.48 9.69 -13.70
C ALA A 70 -6.75 10.29 -12.30
N PRO A 71 -6.91 11.62 -12.19
CA PRO A 71 -7.30 12.25 -10.95
C PRO A 71 -8.57 11.61 -10.36
N GLY A 72 -8.54 11.31 -9.06
CA GLY A 72 -9.65 10.69 -8.35
C GLY A 72 -9.82 9.18 -8.58
N LYS A 73 -9.00 8.53 -9.40
CA LYS A 73 -9.02 7.08 -9.60
C LYS A 73 -7.95 6.33 -8.81
N SER A 74 -6.87 7.01 -8.41
CA SER A 74 -5.83 6.40 -7.61
C SER A 74 -6.14 6.48 -6.12
N SER A 75 -6.12 5.36 -5.44
CA SER A 75 -6.16 5.32 -3.97
C SER A 75 -4.87 5.86 -3.34
N ALA A 76 -3.80 5.97 -4.11
CA ALA A 76 -2.53 6.58 -3.74
C ALA A 76 -2.59 8.12 -3.68
N GLY A 77 -3.66 8.73 -4.19
CA GLY A 77 -3.71 10.17 -4.41
C GLY A 77 -3.09 10.57 -5.75
N SER A 78 -2.73 11.84 -5.86
CA SER A 78 -2.21 12.45 -7.10
C SER A 78 -0.73 12.88 -7.00
N LYS A 79 -0.12 12.77 -5.82
CA LYS A 79 1.20 13.33 -5.54
C LYS A 79 2.30 12.30 -5.36
N LEU A 80 1.97 11.06 -5.02
CA LEU A 80 2.96 10.00 -4.96
C LEU A 80 3.55 9.73 -6.36
N SER A 81 4.84 9.37 -6.41
CA SER A 81 5.54 9.13 -7.66
C SER A 81 4.95 7.94 -8.44
N ARG A 82 5.15 7.90 -9.76
CA ARG A 82 4.73 6.77 -10.60
C ARG A 82 5.40 5.45 -10.23
N ARG A 83 6.56 5.53 -9.58
CA ARG A 83 7.30 4.36 -9.07
C ARG A 83 6.77 3.86 -7.74
N SER A 84 5.81 4.56 -7.12
CA SER A 84 5.21 4.11 -5.85
C SER A 84 4.52 2.76 -5.98
N ARG A 85 4.61 2.00 -4.92
CA ARG A 85 3.99 0.68 -4.76
C ARG A 85 3.14 0.66 -3.50
N GLY A 86 2.00 0.05 -3.59
CA GLY A 86 1.11 -0.05 -2.45
C GLY A 86 0.16 -1.22 -2.53
N HIS A 87 -0.65 -1.37 -1.52
CA HIS A 87 -1.77 -2.29 -1.51
C HIS A 87 -2.88 -1.80 -0.59
N LEU A 88 -4.10 -2.21 -0.89
CA LEU A 88 -5.30 -1.83 -0.16
C LEU A 88 -5.88 -3.01 0.62
N GLY A 89 -6.37 -2.74 1.82
CA GLY A 89 -7.19 -3.69 2.56
C GLY A 89 -8.68 -3.37 2.46
N PHE A 90 -9.50 -4.40 2.37
CA PHE A 90 -10.96 -4.27 2.33
C PHE A 90 -11.51 -3.52 3.55
N THR A 91 -10.91 -3.70 4.71
CA THR A 91 -11.28 -3.04 5.97
C THR A 91 -10.91 -1.56 6.04
N GLY A 92 -10.35 -1.00 4.99
CA GLY A 92 -9.98 0.41 4.91
C GLY A 92 -8.49 0.68 5.10
N THR A 93 -7.69 -0.33 5.34
CA THR A 93 -6.24 -0.21 5.48
C THR A 93 -5.56 0.07 4.14
N SER A 94 -4.38 0.69 4.17
CA SER A 94 -3.48 0.82 3.02
C SER A 94 -2.04 0.93 3.47
N LEU A 95 -1.15 0.46 2.61
CA LEU A 95 0.29 0.73 2.65
C LEU A 95 0.69 1.28 1.27
N TRP A 96 1.37 2.42 1.25
CA TRP A 96 2.00 2.97 0.05
C TRP A 96 3.44 3.36 0.33
N MET A 97 4.33 2.99 -0.58
CA MET A 97 5.76 3.29 -0.51
C MET A 97 6.14 4.12 -1.74
N ASP A 98 6.78 5.26 -1.53
CA ASP A 98 7.27 6.15 -2.59
C ASP A 98 8.79 6.20 -2.55
N PRO A 99 9.48 5.54 -3.50
CA PRO A 99 10.94 5.50 -3.53
C PRO A 99 11.58 6.85 -3.85
N GLU A 100 10.89 7.76 -4.53
CA GLU A 100 11.45 9.08 -4.88
C GLU A 100 11.44 10.02 -3.67
N ARG A 101 10.46 9.88 -2.79
CA ARG A 101 10.38 10.61 -1.52
C ARG A 101 11.03 9.86 -0.36
N ALA A 102 11.39 8.60 -0.54
CA ALA A 102 11.87 7.71 0.51
C ALA A 102 10.89 7.67 1.71
N ILE A 103 9.60 7.50 1.44
CA ILE A 103 8.55 7.42 2.45
C ILE A 103 7.70 6.17 2.30
N ALA A 104 7.21 5.68 3.44
CA ALA A 104 6.14 4.70 3.51
C ALA A 104 4.97 5.30 4.31
N VAL A 105 3.77 5.17 3.78
CA VAL A 105 2.54 5.65 4.42
C VAL A 105 1.67 4.46 4.76
N VAL A 106 1.45 4.24 6.04
CA VAL A 106 0.58 3.20 6.58
C VAL A 106 -0.70 3.83 7.11
N LEU A 107 -1.84 3.40 6.60
CA LEU A 107 -3.16 3.79 7.11
C LEU A 107 -3.88 2.54 7.63
N LEU A 108 -4.21 2.54 8.91
CA LEU A 108 -5.03 1.50 9.53
C LEU A 108 -6.39 2.07 9.93
N THR A 109 -7.44 1.51 9.36
CA THR A 109 -8.83 1.88 9.67
C THR A 109 -9.71 0.64 9.73
N ASN A 110 -10.92 0.81 10.24
CA ASN A 110 -11.96 -0.21 10.21
C ASN A 110 -13.25 0.36 9.60
N ARG A 111 -13.25 0.59 8.27
CA ARG A 111 -14.41 1.14 7.56
C ARG A 111 -15.65 0.24 7.59
N VAL A 112 -15.46 -1.06 7.84
CA VAL A 112 -16.54 -2.05 7.79
C VAL A 112 -17.37 -2.06 9.06
N HIS A 113 -17.00 -1.29 10.08
CA HIS A 113 -17.76 -1.12 11.30
C HIS A 113 -18.41 0.29 11.34
N PRO A 114 -19.69 0.42 11.65
CA PRO A 114 -20.69 -0.62 11.89
C PRO A 114 -21.27 -1.24 10.60
N SER A 115 -20.99 -0.69 9.44
CA SER A 115 -21.48 -1.19 8.15
C SER A 115 -20.38 -1.25 7.10
N ARG A 116 -20.38 -2.33 6.31
CA ARG A 116 -19.49 -2.49 5.16
C ARG A 116 -19.90 -1.64 3.95
N ASP A 117 -21.05 -0.98 3.98
CA ASP A 117 -21.53 -0.11 2.92
C ASP A 117 -20.91 1.28 2.96
N ASP A 118 -20.18 1.61 4.06
CA ASP A 118 -19.46 2.86 4.18
C ASP A 118 -18.27 2.90 3.19
N ASN A 119 -18.36 3.83 2.24
CA ASN A 119 -17.37 4.01 1.18
C ASN A 119 -16.52 5.29 1.34
N ARG A 120 -16.66 6.04 2.44
CA ARG A 120 -15.90 7.28 2.71
C ARG A 120 -14.37 7.09 2.65
N ILE A 121 -13.91 5.88 2.88
CA ILE A 121 -12.49 5.52 2.77
C ILE A 121 -11.92 5.75 1.36
N ARG A 122 -12.75 5.69 0.32
CA ARG A 122 -12.33 5.92 -1.07
C ARG A 122 -11.90 7.38 -1.29
N ASP A 123 -12.53 8.31 -0.58
CA ASP A 123 -12.21 9.73 -0.64
C ASP A 123 -11.11 10.11 0.37
N LEU A 124 -11.03 9.40 1.50
CA LEU A 124 -10.06 9.66 2.55
C LEU A 124 -8.64 9.28 2.13
N ARG A 125 -8.45 8.08 1.58
CA ARG A 125 -7.13 7.56 1.23
C ARG A 125 -6.32 8.52 0.33
N PRO A 126 -6.83 8.93 -0.85
CA PRO A 126 -6.07 9.82 -1.73
C PRO A 126 -5.73 11.16 -1.04
N LYS A 127 -6.67 11.74 -0.30
CA LYS A 127 -6.43 13.01 0.41
C LYS A 127 -5.38 12.89 1.50
N LEU A 128 -5.37 11.77 2.23
CA LEU A 128 -4.37 11.52 3.27
C LEU A 128 -2.98 11.35 2.64
N HIS A 129 -2.86 10.56 1.58
CA HIS A 129 -1.58 10.33 0.92
C HIS A 129 -1.04 11.62 0.30
N ASP A 130 -1.90 12.41 -0.34
CA ASP A 130 -1.52 13.73 -0.88
C ASP A 130 -1.07 14.70 0.23
N ALA A 131 -1.76 14.70 1.38
CA ALA A 131 -1.37 15.55 2.51
C ALA A 131 -0.01 15.15 3.10
N VAL A 132 0.28 13.84 3.18
CA VAL A 132 1.59 13.35 3.65
C VAL A 132 2.68 13.71 2.64
N ALA A 133 2.45 13.55 1.34
CA ALA A 133 3.39 13.96 0.30
C ALA A 133 3.72 15.46 0.39
N ASP A 134 2.68 16.31 0.54
CA ASP A 134 2.86 17.76 0.73
C ASP A 134 3.66 18.13 1.99
N MET A 135 3.44 17.40 3.06
CA MET A 135 4.17 17.63 4.30
C MET A 135 5.65 17.30 4.13
N VAL A 136 5.96 16.18 3.50
CA VAL A 136 7.34 15.76 3.24
C VAL A 136 8.04 16.73 2.28
N ASP A 137 7.37 17.14 1.21
CA ASP A 137 7.93 18.07 0.23
C ASP A 137 8.25 19.46 0.84
N LYS A 138 7.54 19.86 1.90
CA LYS A 138 7.83 21.11 2.65
C LYS A 138 8.98 20.99 3.65
N LEU A 139 9.37 19.78 4.02
CA LEU A 139 10.45 19.50 4.97
C LEU A 139 11.82 19.32 4.28
N ARG A 140 11.82 19.26 2.96
CA ARG A 140 13.00 19.13 2.10
C ARG A 140 13.42 20.50 1.56
#